data_f8a6b339d7964ca8a8ab0c2f9ebec5ff
#
_entry.id   f8a6b339d7964ca8a8ab0c2f9ebec5ff
#
_cell.length_a   1.000
_cell.length_b   1.000
_cell.length_c   1.000
_cell.angle_alpha   90.00
_cell.angle_beta   90.00
_cell.angle_gamma   90.00
#
_symmetry.space_group_name_H-M   'P 1'
#
loop_
_entity.id
_entity.type
_entity.pdbx_description
1 polymer ?
#
loop_
_entity_poly.entity_id
_entity_poly.type
_entity_poly.pdbx_seq_one_letter_code
_entity_poly.pdbx_strand_id
1 'polypeptide(L)'
;MEIFEEKFSKLMLSKVPLLNRITHYIIKRKGKQMRPMFIFLFSKLLNQGIVNEKVYRGASVIELIHTATLIHDDVVDDSKRRRGFFSINAIWKNKIAVLVGDFLLSRGMILCIENKDYDHLDIISESVKKMSEGELLQIEKSRSLDIDETVYFEIIKK
;
A
#
# COMPACT_ATOMS: atom_id res chain seq x y z
N MET A 1 1.60 10.42 15.98
CA MET A 1 1.37 10.46 14.51
C MET A 1 2.36 11.38 13.80
N GLU A 2 2.66 12.57 14.30
CA GLU A 2 3.59 13.53 13.66
C GLU A 2 4.95 12.92 13.32
N ILE A 3 5.60 12.23 14.27
CA ILE A 3 6.88 11.53 14.03
C ILE A 3 6.76 10.50 12.89
N PHE A 4 5.66 9.77 12.84
CA PHE A 4 5.40 8.82 11.75
C PHE A 4 5.29 9.54 10.41
N GLU A 5 4.54 10.62 10.33
CA GLU A 5 4.36 11.38 9.10
C GLU A 5 5.67 11.94 8.55
N GLU A 6 6.53 12.44 9.44
CA GLU A 6 7.86 12.92 9.04
C GLU A 6 8.72 11.77 8.46
N LYS A 7 8.78 10.63 9.18
CA LYS A 7 9.53 9.45 8.73
C LYS A 7 8.97 8.91 7.40
N PHE A 8 7.66 8.78 7.30
CA PHE A 8 6.98 8.29 6.10
C PHE A 8 7.21 9.20 4.89
N SER A 9 7.11 10.51 5.08
CA SER A 9 7.38 11.48 4.00
C SER A 9 8.82 11.38 3.47
N LYS A 10 9.80 11.18 4.37
CA LYS A 10 11.21 10.98 3.97
C LYS A 10 11.41 9.71 3.13
N LEU A 11 10.68 8.63 3.44
CA LEU A 11 10.76 7.37 2.67
C LEU A 11 10.27 7.53 1.23
N MET A 12 9.37 8.47 0.97
CA MET A 12 8.80 8.72 -0.35
C MET A 12 9.66 9.65 -1.23
N LEU A 13 10.75 10.19 -0.72
CA LEU A 13 11.62 11.08 -1.50
C LEU A 13 12.43 10.31 -2.56
N SER A 14 12.65 10.97 -3.70
CA SER A 14 13.43 10.47 -4.82
C SER A 14 14.28 11.59 -5.43
N LYS A 15 15.32 11.20 -6.17
CA LYS A 15 16.12 12.14 -6.98
C LYS A 15 15.39 12.56 -8.28
N VAL A 16 14.30 11.89 -8.63
CA VAL A 16 13.51 12.16 -9.84
C VAL A 16 12.45 13.23 -9.55
N PRO A 17 12.52 14.43 -10.17
CA PRO A 17 11.61 15.55 -9.86
C PRO A 17 10.13 15.22 -10.08
N LEU A 18 9.82 14.47 -11.14
CA LEU A 18 8.43 14.05 -11.43
C LEU A 18 7.90 13.17 -10.29
N LEU A 19 8.70 12.20 -9.83
CA LEU A 19 8.30 11.30 -8.76
C LEU A 19 8.07 12.06 -7.45
N ASN A 20 8.94 13.01 -7.10
CA ASN A 20 8.74 13.86 -5.93
C ASN A 20 7.45 14.69 -6.00
N ARG A 21 7.08 15.18 -7.18
CA ARG A 21 5.81 15.89 -7.37
C ARG A 21 4.61 14.98 -7.13
N ILE A 22 4.68 13.76 -7.61
CA ILE A 22 3.60 12.76 -7.43
C ILE A 22 3.50 12.30 -5.98
N THR A 23 4.62 11.97 -5.33
CA THR A 23 4.63 11.56 -3.92
C THR A 23 4.16 12.68 -3.00
N HIS A 24 4.50 13.93 -3.30
CA HIS A 24 3.95 15.08 -2.58
C HIS A 24 2.44 15.21 -2.74
N TYR A 25 1.91 14.95 -3.95
CA TYR A 25 0.47 14.92 -4.19
C TYR A 25 -0.21 13.81 -3.37
N ILE A 26 0.38 12.61 -3.29
CA ILE A 26 -0.12 11.49 -2.48
C ILE A 26 -0.14 11.87 -0.99
N ILE A 27 0.97 12.39 -0.46
CA ILE A 27 1.10 12.78 0.95
C ILE A 27 0.05 13.84 1.34
N LYS A 28 -0.17 14.85 0.50
CA LYS A 28 -1.18 15.89 0.76
C LYS A 28 -2.61 15.37 0.79
N ARG A 29 -2.89 14.22 0.16
CA ARG A 29 -4.23 13.62 0.00
C ARG A 29 -4.38 12.30 0.74
N LYS A 30 -3.47 12.06 1.69
CA LYS A 30 -3.54 10.91 2.59
C LYS A 30 -4.90 10.87 3.30
N GLY A 31 -5.36 9.66 3.57
CA GLY A 31 -6.57 9.45 4.35
C GLY A 31 -6.34 9.64 5.85
N LYS A 32 -7.21 9.04 6.64
CA LYS A 32 -7.16 9.10 8.12
C LYS A 32 -6.01 8.29 8.72
N GLN A 33 -5.20 7.61 7.91
CA GLN A 33 -4.06 6.78 8.35
C GLN A 33 -4.44 5.80 9.48
N MET A 34 -5.61 5.16 9.33
CA MET A 34 -6.14 4.24 10.35
C MET A 34 -5.20 3.05 10.60
N ARG A 35 -4.55 2.52 9.53
CA ARG A 35 -3.62 1.38 9.66
C ARG A 35 -2.43 1.70 10.56
N PRO A 36 -1.62 2.74 10.29
CA PRO A 36 -0.55 3.16 11.21
C PRO A 36 -1.06 3.44 12.62
N MET A 37 -2.21 4.09 12.75
CA MET A 37 -2.79 4.40 14.06
C MET A 37 -3.09 3.14 14.87
N PHE A 38 -3.73 2.12 14.27
CA PHE A 38 -3.98 0.84 14.94
C PHE A 38 -2.69 0.13 15.32
N ILE A 39 -1.68 0.11 14.43
CA ILE A 39 -0.38 -0.50 14.73
C ILE A 39 0.23 0.14 15.98
N PHE A 40 0.22 1.47 16.07
CA PHE A 40 0.76 2.17 17.24
C PHE A 40 -0.06 1.93 18.51
N LEU A 41 -1.39 1.90 18.42
CA LEU A 41 -2.25 1.63 19.57
C LEU A 41 -2.03 0.22 20.12
N PHE A 42 -2.02 -0.80 19.24
CA PHE A 42 -1.76 -2.18 19.66
C PHE A 42 -0.33 -2.37 20.17
N SER A 43 0.66 -1.75 19.53
CA SER A 43 2.04 -1.80 20.03
C SER A 43 2.14 -1.21 21.44
N LYS A 44 1.51 -0.07 21.71
CA LYS A 44 1.49 0.52 23.05
C LYS A 44 0.78 -0.37 24.05
N LEU A 45 -0.34 -0.98 23.67
CA LEU A 45 -1.10 -1.87 24.56
C LEU A 45 -0.28 -3.09 24.97
N LEU A 46 0.42 -3.71 24.00
CA LEU A 46 1.16 -4.95 24.22
C LEU A 46 2.58 -4.76 24.77
N ASN A 47 3.13 -3.54 24.64
CA ASN A 47 4.54 -3.27 24.97
C ASN A 47 4.68 -2.11 25.97
N GLN A 48 3.84 -2.11 27.03
CA GLN A 48 3.92 -1.16 28.16
C GLN A 48 4.02 0.33 27.73
N GLY A 49 3.34 0.71 26.67
CA GLY A 49 3.35 2.07 26.15
C GLY A 49 4.50 2.42 25.20
N ILE A 50 5.44 1.51 24.97
CA ILE A 50 6.63 1.76 24.16
C ILE A 50 6.34 1.49 22.67
N VAL A 51 6.75 2.43 21.82
CA VAL A 51 6.76 2.29 20.35
C VAL A 51 8.21 2.41 19.86
N ASN A 52 8.79 1.30 19.43
CA ASN A 52 10.17 1.26 18.96
C ASN A 52 10.27 1.53 17.44
N GLU A 53 11.49 1.67 16.93
CA GLU A 53 11.76 1.94 15.52
C GLU A 53 11.22 0.85 14.57
N LYS A 54 11.23 -0.42 14.99
CA LYS A 54 10.69 -1.53 14.21
C LYS A 54 9.19 -1.37 13.97
N VAL A 55 8.43 -0.89 14.97
CA VAL A 55 7.00 -0.59 14.83
C VAL A 55 6.75 0.56 13.84
N TYR A 56 7.57 1.63 13.88
CA TYR A 56 7.49 2.72 12.91
C TYR A 56 7.77 2.22 11.48
N ARG A 57 8.77 1.36 11.31
CA ARG A 57 9.07 0.76 10.00
C ARG A 57 7.94 -0.12 9.51
N GLY A 58 7.43 -1.03 10.34
CA GLY A 58 6.28 -1.90 10.01
C GLY A 58 5.05 -1.07 9.58
N ALA A 59 4.72 -0.01 10.34
CA ALA A 59 3.64 0.90 10.00
C ALA A 59 3.88 1.60 8.64
N SER A 60 5.13 2.01 8.38
CA SER A 60 5.50 2.66 7.11
C SER A 60 5.40 1.71 5.93
N VAL A 61 5.86 0.46 6.08
CA VAL A 61 5.80 -0.55 5.02
C VAL A 61 4.34 -0.86 4.66
N ILE A 62 3.48 -1.08 5.65
CA ILE A 62 2.06 -1.34 5.41
C ILE A 62 1.39 -0.16 4.69
N GLU A 63 1.70 1.07 5.08
CA GLU A 63 1.09 2.25 4.42
C GLU A 63 1.65 2.47 3.00
N LEU A 64 2.94 2.17 2.74
CA LEU A 64 3.54 2.19 1.40
C LEU A 64 2.86 1.20 0.47
N ILE A 65 2.73 -0.06 0.92
CA ILE A 65 2.09 -1.13 0.14
C ILE A 65 0.63 -0.80 -0.12
N HIS A 66 -0.11 -0.42 0.92
CA HIS A 66 -1.50 -0.02 0.75
C HIS A 66 -1.68 1.14 -0.25
N THR A 67 -0.78 2.13 -0.21
CA THR A 67 -0.82 3.24 -1.17
C THR A 67 -0.50 2.76 -2.58
N ALA A 68 0.47 1.86 -2.74
CA ALA A 68 0.83 1.27 -4.01
C ALA A 68 -0.33 0.46 -4.62
N THR A 69 -0.95 -0.41 -3.82
CA THR A 69 -2.09 -1.21 -4.29
C THR A 69 -3.26 -0.34 -4.71
N LEU A 70 -3.60 0.71 -3.93
CA LEU A 70 -4.64 1.65 -4.33
C LEU A 70 -4.36 2.36 -5.66
N ILE A 71 -3.09 2.65 -5.97
CA ILE A 71 -2.71 3.27 -7.24
C ILE A 71 -2.84 2.26 -8.40
N HIS A 72 -2.46 1.00 -8.18
CA HIS A 72 -2.62 -0.07 -9.15
C HIS A 72 -4.10 -0.38 -9.40
N ASP A 73 -4.92 -0.46 -8.35
CA ASP A 73 -6.37 -0.66 -8.45
C ASP A 73 -7.03 0.45 -9.26
N ASP A 74 -6.65 1.72 -9.04
CA ASP A 74 -7.15 2.84 -9.83
C ASP A 74 -6.86 2.68 -11.33
N VAL A 75 -5.77 2.01 -11.70
CA VAL A 75 -5.44 1.69 -13.09
C VAL A 75 -6.26 0.51 -13.60
N VAL A 76 -6.38 -0.55 -12.82
CA VAL A 76 -7.15 -1.77 -13.17
C VAL A 76 -8.62 -1.44 -13.36
N ASP A 77 -9.20 -0.63 -12.45
CA ASP A 77 -10.61 -0.22 -12.44
C ASP A 77 -10.91 0.97 -13.37
N ASP A 78 -9.91 1.52 -14.07
CA ASP A 78 -9.99 2.79 -14.81
C ASP A 78 -10.61 3.93 -13.97
N SER A 79 -10.37 3.93 -12.68
CA SER A 79 -10.92 4.90 -11.75
C SER A 79 -10.31 6.29 -11.97
N LYS A 80 -11.16 7.30 -12.16
CA LYS A 80 -10.71 8.69 -12.40
C LYS A 80 -10.60 9.51 -11.10
N ARG A 81 -11.26 9.07 -10.03
CA ARG A 81 -11.29 9.79 -8.75
C ARG A 81 -11.20 8.82 -7.58
N ARG A 82 -10.47 9.27 -6.54
CA ARG A 82 -10.39 8.59 -5.24
C ARG A 82 -10.55 9.63 -4.12
N ARG A 83 -11.48 9.37 -3.19
CA ARG A 83 -11.77 10.27 -2.06
C ARG A 83 -12.06 11.74 -2.47
N GLY A 84 -12.75 11.93 -3.59
CA GLY A 84 -13.10 13.26 -4.11
C GLY A 84 -11.99 13.95 -4.91
N PHE A 85 -10.78 13.39 -4.99
CA PHE A 85 -9.66 13.91 -5.79
C PHE A 85 -9.42 13.08 -7.05
N PHE A 86 -8.75 13.66 -8.02
CA PHE A 86 -8.29 12.90 -9.18
C PHE A 86 -7.27 11.83 -8.79
N SER A 87 -7.41 10.64 -9.35
CA SER A 87 -6.47 9.54 -9.19
C SER A 87 -5.14 9.84 -9.91
N ILE A 88 -4.09 9.09 -9.59
CA ILE A 88 -2.77 9.29 -10.21
C ILE A 88 -2.81 9.01 -11.71
N ASN A 89 -3.51 7.95 -12.14
CA ASN A 89 -3.67 7.61 -13.55
C ASN A 89 -4.49 8.67 -14.32
N ALA A 90 -5.44 9.34 -13.68
CA ALA A 90 -6.21 10.40 -14.32
C ALA A 90 -5.35 11.65 -14.61
N ILE A 91 -4.38 11.99 -13.73
CA ILE A 91 -3.52 13.16 -13.89
C ILE A 91 -2.29 12.84 -14.74
N TRP A 92 -1.59 11.73 -14.43
CA TRP A 92 -0.28 11.40 -15.02
C TRP A 92 -0.30 10.20 -15.96
N LYS A 93 -1.47 9.60 -16.24
CA LYS A 93 -1.69 8.44 -17.09
C LYS A 93 -1.29 7.11 -16.44
N ASN A 94 -1.86 6.02 -16.96
CA ASN A 94 -1.69 4.67 -16.43
C ASN A 94 -0.22 4.24 -16.31
N LYS A 95 0.61 4.52 -17.34
CA LYS A 95 2.04 4.17 -17.32
C LYS A 95 2.78 4.77 -16.13
N ILE A 96 2.50 6.03 -15.80
CA ILE A 96 3.14 6.72 -14.67
C ILE A 96 2.60 6.16 -13.35
N ALA A 97 1.29 5.91 -13.27
CA ALA A 97 0.66 5.34 -12.06
C ALA A 97 1.28 3.98 -11.72
N VAL A 98 1.42 3.07 -12.69
CA VAL A 98 2.08 1.77 -12.48
C VAL A 98 3.49 1.94 -11.94
N LEU A 99 4.33 2.78 -12.59
CA LEU A 99 5.70 3.00 -12.14
C LEU A 99 5.81 3.62 -10.73
N VAL A 100 4.84 4.46 -10.35
CA VAL A 100 4.77 5.02 -8.99
C VAL A 100 4.39 3.94 -7.97
N GLY A 101 3.42 3.09 -8.29
CA GLY A 101 3.07 1.94 -7.44
C GLY A 101 4.27 1.01 -7.23
N ASP A 102 4.97 0.64 -8.30
CA ASP A 102 6.19 -0.19 -8.24
C ASP A 102 7.29 0.45 -7.40
N PHE A 103 7.47 1.77 -7.51
CA PHE A 103 8.41 2.50 -6.67
C PHE A 103 8.04 2.39 -5.18
N LEU A 104 6.78 2.56 -4.81
CA LEU A 104 6.33 2.47 -3.42
C LEU A 104 6.50 1.05 -2.86
N LEU A 105 6.17 0.01 -3.65
CA LEU A 105 6.41 -1.39 -3.30
C LEU A 105 7.89 -1.65 -3.06
N SER A 106 8.76 -1.21 -3.99
CA SER A 106 10.21 -1.35 -3.87
C SER A 106 10.75 -0.67 -2.61
N ARG A 107 10.26 0.54 -2.29
CA ARG A 107 10.65 1.27 -1.07
C ARG A 107 10.29 0.50 0.20
N GLY A 108 9.12 -0.12 0.24
CA GLY A 108 8.71 -0.98 1.36
C GLY A 108 9.63 -2.18 1.54
N MET A 109 9.94 -2.90 0.45
CA MET A 109 10.85 -4.05 0.47
C MET A 109 12.27 -3.65 0.90
N ILE A 110 12.82 -2.58 0.33
CA ILE A 110 14.16 -2.07 0.67
C ILE A 110 14.23 -1.71 2.15
N LEU A 111 13.20 -1.04 2.69
CA LEU A 111 13.15 -0.68 4.11
C LEU A 111 13.26 -1.90 5.02
N CYS A 112 12.57 -3.01 4.68
CA CYS A 112 12.66 -4.27 5.42
C CYS A 112 14.06 -4.89 5.31
N ILE A 113 14.65 -4.94 4.11
CA ILE A 113 15.95 -5.56 3.86
C ILE A 113 17.07 -4.80 4.58
N GLU A 114 17.12 -3.47 4.45
CA GLU A 114 18.15 -2.62 5.06
C GLU A 114 18.16 -2.72 6.59
N ASN A 115 17.00 -2.98 7.19
CA ASN A 115 16.86 -3.09 8.64
C ASN A 115 16.77 -4.55 9.13
N LYS A 116 16.92 -5.54 8.26
CA LYS A 116 16.82 -6.98 8.56
C LYS A 116 15.46 -7.36 9.20
N ASP A 117 14.41 -6.64 8.86
CA ASP A 117 13.03 -6.92 9.29
C ASP A 117 12.41 -7.99 8.37
N TYR A 118 13.06 -9.16 8.26
CA TYR A 118 12.67 -10.24 7.33
C TYR A 118 11.30 -10.83 7.66
N ASP A 119 10.89 -10.82 8.91
CA ASP A 119 9.54 -11.19 9.37
C ASP A 119 8.45 -10.29 8.75
N HIS A 120 8.69 -8.99 8.70
CA HIS A 120 7.79 -8.07 7.99
C HIS A 120 7.77 -8.34 6.49
N LEU A 121 8.94 -8.58 5.89
CA LEU A 121 9.06 -8.85 4.45
C LEU A 121 8.32 -10.13 4.04
N ASP A 122 8.43 -11.19 4.85
CA ASP A 122 7.75 -12.47 4.62
C ASP A 122 6.23 -12.32 4.63
N ILE A 123 5.68 -11.74 5.71
CA ILE A 123 4.23 -11.50 5.85
C ILE A 123 3.69 -10.66 4.70
N ILE A 124 4.41 -9.61 4.31
CA ILE A 124 3.99 -8.68 3.27
C ILE A 124 4.04 -9.32 1.89
N SER A 125 5.11 -10.05 1.59
CA SER A 125 5.27 -10.73 0.31
C SER A 125 4.16 -11.76 0.09
N GLU A 126 3.81 -12.54 1.12
CA GLU A 126 2.71 -13.48 1.05
C GLU A 126 1.34 -12.78 0.91
N SER A 127 1.15 -11.65 1.59
CA SER A 127 -0.08 -10.85 1.50
C SER A 127 -0.26 -10.25 0.10
N VAL A 128 0.78 -9.67 -0.48
CA VAL A 128 0.75 -9.11 -1.85
C VAL A 128 0.50 -10.21 -2.88
N LYS A 129 1.14 -11.37 -2.74
CA LYS A 129 0.91 -12.53 -3.60
C LYS A 129 -0.56 -12.96 -3.57
N LYS A 130 -1.11 -13.21 -2.38
CA LYS A 130 -2.51 -13.64 -2.23
C LYS A 130 -3.50 -12.63 -2.79
N MET A 131 -3.26 -11.35 -2.53
CA MET A 131 -4.11 -10.28 -3.05
C MET A 131 -4.11 -10.25 -4.58
N SER A 132 -2.94 -10.38 -5.23
CA SER A 132 -2.84 -10.41 -6.68
C SER A 132 -3.51 -11.67 -7.28
N GLU A 133 -3.34 -12.84 -6.64
CA GLU A 133 -4.03 -14.07 -7.05
C GLU A 133 -5.55 -13.96 -6.89
N GLY A 134 -6.02 -13.32 -5.81
CA GLY A 134 -7.46 -13.07 -5.57
C GLY A 134 -8.08 -12.18 -6.64
N GLU A 135 -7.42 -11.07 -6.98
CA GLU A 135 -7.86 -10.15 -8.03
C GLU A 135 -7.93 -10.84 -9.41
N LEU A 136 -6.90 -11.61 -9.77
CA LEU A 136 -6.88 -12.36 -11.03
C LEU A 136 -7.99 -13.42 -11.08
N LEU A 137 -8.22 -14.13 -9.99
CA LEU A 137 -9.31 -15.10 -9.90
C LEU A 137 -10.66 -14.41 -10.04
N GLN A 138 -10.87 -13.28 -9.39
CA GLN A 138 -12.10 -12.48 -9.50
C GLN A 138 -12.34 -12.04 -10.95
N ILE A 139 -11.32 -11.54 -11.65
CA ILE A 139 -11.42 -11.13 -13.05
C ILE A 139 -11.75 -12.33 -13.96
N GLU A 140 -11.09 -13.48 -13.75
CA GLU A 140 -11.34 -14.70 -14.51
C GLU A 140 -12.79 -15.19 -14.35
N LYS A 141 -13.25 -15.32 -13.11
CA LYS A 141 -14.60 -15.80 -12.78
C LYS A 141 -15.69 -14.82 -13.22
N SER A 142 -15.45 -13.53 -13.12
CA SER A 142 -16.39 -12.50 -13.61
C SER A 142 -16.57 -12.57 -15.14
N ARG A 143 -15.52 -12.91 -15.88
CA ARG A 143 -15.60 -13.07 -17.35
C ARG A 143 -16.33 -14.34 -17.77
N SER A 144 -16.19 -15.42 -17.02
CA SER A 144 -16.87 -16.70 -17.29
C SER A 144 -18.33 -16.74 -16.83
N LEU A 145 -18.79 -15.72 -16.07
CA LEU A 145 -20.09 -15.70 -15.39
C LEU A 145 -20.30 -16.90 -14.44
N ASP A 146 -19.22 -17.50 -13.98
CA ASP A 146 -19.18 -18.69 -13.13
C ASP A 146 -18.84 -18.28 -11.70
N ILE A 147 -19.74 -17.50 -11.09
CA ILE A 147 -19.60 -17.04 -9.70
C ILE A 147 -20.71 -17.71 -8.89
N ASP A 148 -20.35 -18.73 -8.14
CA ASP A 148 -21.18 -19.33 -7.10
C ASP A 148 -20.68 -18.92 -5.69
N GLU A 149 -21.39 -19.35 -4.66
CA GLU A 149 -21.04 -19.05 -3.27
C GLU A 149 -19.67 -19.62 -2.89
N THR A 150 -19.28 -20.75 -3.45
CA THR A 150 -17.99 -21.41 -3.18
C THR A 150 -16.84 -20.57 -3.73
N VAL A 151 -16.96 -20.12 -4.98
CA VAL A 151 -16.01 -19.23 -5.65
C VAL A 151 -15.91 -17.89 -4.92
N TYR A 152 -17.04 -17.33 -4.48
CA TYR A 152 -17.06 -16.10 -3.70
C TYR A 152 -16.21 -16.22 -2.42
N PHE A 153 -16.41 -17.30 -1.64
CA PHE A 153 -15.61 -17.53 -0.44
C PHE A 153 -14.15 -17.87 -0.72
N GLU A 154 -13.85 -18.47 -1.86
CA GLU A 154 -12.46 -18.71 -2.28
C GLU A 154 -11.72 -17.37 -2.56
N ILE A 155 -12.36 -16.44 -3.26
CA ILE A 155 -11.83 -15.11 -3.54
C ILE A 155 -11.57 -14.33 -2.24
N ILE A 156 -12.53 -14.34 -1.30
CA ILE A 156 -12.39 -13.60 -0.04
C ILE A 156 -11.30 -14.16 0.88
N LYS A 157 -10.99 -15.46 0.78
CA LYS A 157 -9.95 -16.09 1.60
C LYS A 157 -8.53 -15.84 1.12
N LYS A 158 -8.36 -15.38 -0.12
CA LYS A 158 -7.07 -14.99 -0.68
C LYS A 158 -6.72 -13.57 -0.32
#